data_b33308e08696a7506f1154f5a1d04556
#
_entry.id   b33308e08696a7506f1154f5a1d04556
#
_cell.length_a   1.000
_cell.length_b   1.000
_cell.length_c   1.000
_cell.angle_alpha   90.00
_cell.angle_beta   90.00
_cell.angle_gamma   90.00
#
_symmetry.space_group_name_H-M   'P 1'
#
loop_
_entity.id
_entity.type
_entity.pdbx_description
1 polymer ?
#
loop_
_entity_poly.entity_id
_entity_poly.type
_entity_poly.pdbx_seq_one_letter_code
_entity_poly.pdbx_strand_id
1 'polypeptide(L)'
;VYKRQILGGRDRIHLLEPVDYPAMIGLLERADVVITDSGGIQEEAPSFGVPVLVTRETTERPEGVDAGVSVLVGTDRALIRAELAKALAAGRGEAHANPYGDGAAARRTIDALIERFGRS
;
A
#
# COMPACT_ATOMS: atom_id res chain seq x y z
N VAL A 1 10.71 -7.45 -19.30
CA VAL A 1 10.74 -7.19 -20.77
C VAL A 1 9.34 -6.85 -21.26
N TYR A 2 8.31 -7.66 -21.00
CA TYR A 2 6.94 -7.44 -21.51
C TYR A 2 6.28 -6.12 -21.07
N LYS A 3 6.50 -5.68 -19.82
CA LYS A 3 5.89 -4.44 -19.29
C LYS A 3 6.36 -3.21 -20.10
N ARG A 4 7.64 -3.13 -20.44
CA ARG A 4 8.19 -2.03 -21.24
C ARG A 4 7.66 -2.03 -22.67
N GLN A 5 7.40 -3.20 -23.25
CA GLN A 5 6.84 -3.31 -24.61
C GLN A 5 5.38 -2.83 -24.67
N ILE A 6 4.59 -3.10 -23.64
CA ILE A 6 3.18 -2.74 -23.60
C ILE A 6 2.97 -1.27 -23.19
N LEU A 7 3.76 -0.78 -22.24
CA LEU A 7 3.56 0.50 -21.59
C LEU A 7 4.47 1.61 -22.12
N GLY A 8 5.60 1.24 -22.76
CA GLY A 8 6.58 2.21 -23.26
C GLY A 8 6.04 3.09 -24.38
N GLY A 9 6.52 4.32 -24.44
CA GLY A 9 6.18 5.27 -25.49
C GLY A 9 4.75 5.84 -25.45
N ARG A 10 4.03 5.63 -24.37
CA ARG A 10 2.69 6.19 -24.15
C ARG A 10 2.78 7.48 -23.35
N ASP A 11 2.06 8.50 -23.78
CA ASP A 11 1.91 9.73 -23.00
C ASP A 11 1.31 9.43 -21.62
N ARG A 12 1.83 10.10 -20.62
CA ARG A 12 1.39 9.96 -19.20
C ARG A 12 1.70 8.62 -18.54
N ILE A 13 2.49 7.75 -19.17
CA ILE A 13 3.02 6.53 -18.54
C ILE A 13 4.53 6.71 -18.36
N HIS A 14 4.95 6.75 -17.10
CA HIS A 14 6.35 6.90 -16.72
C HIS A 14 6.87 5.57 -16.18
N LEU A 15 7.77 4.93 -16.92
CA LEU A 15 8.46 3.71 -16.51
C LEU A 15 9.72 4.10 -15.76
N LEU A 16 9.73 3.92 -14.46
CA LEU A 16 10.87 4.20 -13.60
C LEU A 16 11.70 2.95 -13.37
N GLU A 17 13.00 3.11 -13.21
CA GLU A 17 13.82 2.10 -12.57
C GLU A 17 13.45 1.99 -11.08
N PRO A 18 13.83 0.88 -10.41
CA PRO A 18 13.56 0.75 -8.99
C PRO A 18 14.02 1.99 -8.23
N VAL A 19 13.11 2.59 -7.48
CA VAL A 19 13.38 3.78 -6.67
C VAL A 19 13.80 3.38 -5.27
N ASP A 20 14.54 4.23 -4.59
CA ASP A 20 14.87 4.05 -3.19
C ASP A 20 13.65 4.31 -2.28
N TYR A 21 13.79 3.98 -0.99
CA TYR A 21 12.68 4.10 -0.04
C TYR A 21 12.16 5.54 0.11
N PRO A 22 13.00 6.59 0.26
CA PRO A 22 12.50 7.97 0.33
C PRO A 22 11.71 8.40 -0.91
N ALA A 23 12.16 8.01 -2.10
CA ALA A 23 11.46 8.31 -3.34
C ALA A 23 10.12 7.56 -3.43
N MET A 24 10.05 6.31 -2.96
CA MET A 24 8.81 5.54 -2.87
C MET A 24 7.80 6.22 -1.95
N ILE A 25 8.23 6.68 -0.78
CA ILE A 25 7.37 7.44 0.14
C ILE A 25 6.84 8.71 -0.52
N GLY A 26 7.70 9.47 -1.21
CA GLY A 26 7.27 10.65 -1.94
C GLY A 26 6.26 10.37 -3.07
N LEU A 27 6.33 9.20 -3.71
CA LEU A 27 5.32 8.74 -4.67
C LEU A 27 4.00 8.40 -3.98
N LEU A 28 4.03 7.69 -2.85
CA LEU A 28 2.84 7.35 -2.07
C LEU A 28 2.12 8.60 -1.54
N GLU A 29 2.86 9.59 -1.06
CA GLU A 29 2.28 10.87 -0.61
C GLU A 29 1.49 11.60 -1.70
N ARG A 30 1.81 11.38 -2.97
CA ARG A 30 1.21 12.09 -4.11
C ARG A 30 0.26 11.24 -4.93
N ALA A 31 0.25 9.93 -4.71
CA ALA A 31 -0.61 9.02 -5.46
C ALA A 31 -2.08 9.21 -5.11
N ASP A 32 -2.96 9.20 -6.09
CA ASP A 32 -4.41 9.17 -5.89
C ASP A 32 -4.90 7.73 -5.62
N VAL A 33 -4.27 6.75 -6.23
CA VAL A 33 -4.53 5.31 -6.05
C VAL A 33 -3.23 4.54 -6.25
N VAL A 34 -3.06 3.47 -5.52
CA VAL A 34 -1.95 2.52 -5.70
C VAL A 34 -2.49 1.18 -6.17
N ILE A 35 -1.87 0.62 -7.20
CA ILE A 35 -2.14 -0.75 -7.67
C ILE A 35 -0.86 -1.55 -7.47
N THR A 36 -0.90 -2.57 -6.64
CA THR A 36 0.31 -3.30 -6.22
C THR A 36 0.02 -4.76 -5.86
N ASP A 37 1.05 -5.59 -5.93
CA ASP A 37 1.08 -6.94 -5.35
C ASP A 37 2.00 -7.01 -4.11
N SER A 38 2.65 -5.90 -3.76
CA SER A 38 3.64 -5.82 -2.68
C SER A 38 2.98 -5.72 -1.31
N GLY A 39 3.36 -6.61 -0.39
CA GLY A 39 2.95 -6.55 1.01
C GLY A 39 3.41 -5.27 1.73
N GLY A 40 4.63 -4.82 1.48
CA GLY A 40 5.16 -3.59 2.07
C GLY A 40 4.38 -2.34 1.68
N ILE A 41 4.03 -2.22 0.40
CA ILE A 41 3.21 -1.11 -0.08
C ILE A 41 1.80 -1.16 0.54
N GLN A 42 1.22 -2.34 0.72
CA GLN A 42 -0.06 -2.52 1.40
C GLN A 42 -0.02 -2.00 2.85
N GLU A 43 1.12 -2.16 3.54
CA GLU A 43 1.31 -1.69 4.92
C GLU A 43 1.55 -0.18 5.01
N GLU A 44 2.20 0.42 4.02
CA GLU A 44 2.64 1.81 4.06
C GLU A 44 1.61 2.80 3.49
N ALA A 45 0.97 2.46 2.38
CA ALA A 45 0.04 3.35 1.68
C ALA A 45 -1.13 3.86 2.55
N PRO A 46 -1.72 3.07 3.46
CA PRO A 46 -2.79 3.53 4.34
C PRO A 46 -2.41 4.73 5.22
N SER A 47 -1.13 4.84 5.61
CA SER A 47 -0.63 5.98 6.40
C SER A 47 -0.77 7.32 5.67
N PHE A 48 -0.89 7.28 4.35
CA PHE A 48 -1.06 8.47 3.50
C PHE A 48 -2.51 8.67 3.02
N GLY A 49 -3.44 7.85 3.49
CA GLY A 49 -4.84 7.88 3.05
C GLY A 49 -5.04 7.46 1.59
N VAL A 50 -4.09 6.72 1.01
CA VAL A 50 -4.13 6.29 -0.38
C VAL A 50 -4.86 4.97 -0.52
N PRO A 51 -5.91 4.88 -1.34
CA PRO A 51 -6.58 3.61 -1.62
C PRO A 51 -5.64 2.64 -2.35
N VAL A 52 -5.66 1.37 -1.93
CA VAL A 52 -4.80 0.33 -2.48
C VAL A 52 -5.63 -0.74 -3.17
N LEU A 53 -5.35 -0.97 -4.44
CA LEU A 53 -5.86 -2.11 -5.20
C LEU A 53 -4.79 -3.19 -5.26
N VAL A 54 -5.07 -4.33 -4.63
CA VAL A 54 -4.13 -5.43 -4.51
C VAL A 54 -4.35 -6.43 -5.63
N THR A 55 -3.37 -6.59 -6.51
CA THR A 55 -3.42 -7.50 -7.66
C THR A 55 -3.13 -8.95 -7.28
N ARG A 56 -3.78 -9.40 -6.22
CA ARG A 56 -3.75 -10.77 -5.71
C ARG A 56 -5.17 -11.26 -5.45
N GLU A 57 -5.38 -12.55 -5.49
CA GLU A 57 -6.65 -13.18 -5.10
C GLU A 57 -6.76 -13.35 -3.58
N THR A 58 -5.61 -13.49 -2.92
CA THR A 58 -5.48 -13.57 -1.47
C THR A 58 -4.37 -12.63 -1.01
N THR A 59 -4.44 -12.19 0.23
CA THR A 59 -3.39 -11.37 0.83
C THR A 59 -2.96 -11.93 2.19
N GLU A 60 -1.69 -11.78 2.49
CA GLU A 60 -1.11 -12.00 3.82
C GLU A 60 -1.32 -10.80 4.75
N ARG A 61 -2.05 -9.78 4.27
CA ARG A 61 -2.34 -8.51 4.94
C ARG A 61 -3.85 -8.27 5.00
N PRO A 62 -4.61 -9.15 5.68
CA PRO A 62 -6.07 -9.06 5.75
C PRO A 62 -6.55 -7.80 6.47
N GLU A 63 -5.75 -7.25 7.38
CA GLU A 63 -6.10 -6.08 8.18
C GLU A 63 -6.46 -4.87 7.31
N GLY A 64 -5.75 -4.67 6.20
CA GLY A 64 -6.05 -3.58 5.26
C GLY A 64 -7.36 -3.76 4.51
N VAL A 65 -7.72 -5.00 4.20
CA VAL A 65 -8.99 -5.34 3.58
C VAL A 65 -10.14 -5.18 4.58
N ASP A 66 -9.96 -5.69 5.78
CA ASP A 66 -10.96 -5.61 6.86
C ASP A 66 -11.22 -4.15 7.28
N ALA A 67 -10.17 -3.32 7.27
CA ALA A 67 -10.28 -1.89 7.52
C ALA A 67 -10.82 -1.07 6.33
N GLY A 68 -11.02 -1.69 5.16
CA GLY A 68 -11.53 -1.03 3.96
C GLY A 68 -10.54 -0.09 3.27
N VAL A 69 -9.24 -0.17 3.58
CA VAL A 69 -8.18 0.64 2.95
C VAL A 69 -7.55 -0.06 1.75
N SER A 70 -7.78 -1.35 1.60
CA SER A 70 -7.29 -2.17 0.50
C SER A 70 -8.42 -3.01 -0.10
N VAL A 71 -8.37 -3.22 -1.42
CA VAL A 71 -9.33 -4.06 -2.15
C VAL A 71 -8.56 -5.10 -2.95
N LEU A 72 -8.92 -6.38 -2.80
CA LEU A 72 -8.37 -7.45 -3.62
C LEU A 72 -9.04 -7.44 -5.00
N VAL A 73 -8.25 -7.29 -6.03
CA VAL A 73 -8.74 -7.21 -7.42
C VAL A 73 -8.18 -8.32 -8.33
N GLY A 74 -7.24 -9.12 -7.80
CA GLY A 74 -6.61 -10.18 -8.58
C GLY A 74 -6.00 -9.66 -9.88
N THR A 75 -6.20 -10.41 -10.95
CA THR A 75 -5.78 -10.05 -12.31
C THR A 75 -6.95 -9.81 -13.25
N ASP A 76 -8.17 -9.73 -12.72
CA ASP A 76 -9.38 -9.48 -13.50
C ASP A 76 -9.40 -8.02 -13.99
N ARG A 77 -9.33 -7.86 -15.31
CA ARG A 77 -9.29 -6.53 -15.95
C ARG A 77 -10.54 -5.69 -15.66
N ALA A 78 -11.71 -6.31 -15.67
CA ALA A 78 -12.98 -5.61 -15.47
C ALA A 78 -13.10 -5.14 -14.02
N LEU A 79 -12.71 -5.99 -13.07
CA LEU A 79 -12.71 -5.67 -11.65
C LEU A 79 -11.69 -4.56 -11.33
N ILE A 80 -10.47 -4.66 -11.86
CA ILE A 80 -9.43 -3.62 -11.68
C ILE A 80 -9.95 -2.26 -12.18
N ARG A 81 -10.57 -2.22 -13.37
CA ARG A 81 -11.11 -0.97 -13.92
C ARG A 81 -12.27 -0.40 -13.08
N ALA A 82 -13.17 -1.26 -12.62
CA ALA A 82 -14.31 -0.85 -11.80
C ALA A 82 -13.85 -0.28 -10.45
N GLU A 83 -12.97 -0.99 -9.75
CA GLU A 83 -12.45 -0.55 -8.46
C GLU A 83 -11.54 0.69 -8.58
N LEU A 84 -10.76 0.80 -9.64
CA LEU A 84 -9.99 1.99 -9.94
C LEU A 84 -10.88 3.22 -10.15
N ALA A 85 -11.96 3.07 -10.92
CA ALA A 85 -12.91 4.16 -11.14
C ALA A 85 -13.59 4.60 -9.84
N LYS A 86 -13.96 3.66 -8.97
CA LYS A 86 -14.52 3.95 -7.63
C LYS A 86 -13.52 4.69 -6.76
N ALA A 87 -12.28 4.22 -6.69
CA ALA A 87 -11.22 4.82 -5.89
C ALA A 87 -10.92 6.25 -6.34
N LEU A 88 -10.82 6.50 -7.65
CA LEU A 88 -10.61 7.83 -8.20
C LEU A 88 -11.80 8.77 -7.94
N ALA A 89 -13.02 8.28 -8.01
CA ALA A 89 -14.22 9.08 -7.74
C ALA A 89 -14.35 9.43 -6.24
N ALA A 90 -13.98 8.50 -5.35
CA ALA A 90 -13.99 8.74 -3.91
C ALA A 90 -12.86 9.69 -3.47
N GLY A 91 -11.76 9.72 -4.22
CA GLY A 91 -10.57 10.47 -3.86
C GLY A 91 -9.79 9.84 -2.70
N ARG A 92 -8.74 10.54 -2.27
CA ARG A 92 -7.95 10.15 -1.12
C ARG A 92 -8.78 10.33 0.15
N GLY A 93 -8.71 9.31 1.02
CA GLY A 93 -9.27 9.41 2.36
C GLY A 93 -8.41 10.28 3.27
N GLU A 94 -8.92 10.57 4.47
CA GLU A 94 -8.06 11.06 5.54
C GLU A 94 -7.03 9.98 5.87
N ALA A 95 -5.83 10.39 6.29
CA ALA A 95 -4.85 9.46 6.84
C ALA A 95 -5.47 8.84 8.09
N HIS A 96 -6.06 7.67 7.94
CA HIS A 96 -6.64 6.93 9.04
C HIS A 96 -5.54 6.28 9.87
N ALA A 97 -5.85 5.91 11.11
CA ALA A 97 -4.98 5.06 11.90
C ALA A 97 -4.60 3.83 11.05
N ASN A 98 -3.33 3.70 10.75
CA ASN A 98 -2.84 2.60 9.92
C ASN A 98 -3.15 1.27 10.63
N PRO A 99 -3.93 0.34 10.01
CA PRO A 99 -4.29 -0.93 10.64
C PRO A 99 -3.07 -1.81 10.97
N TYR A 100 -1.93 -1.52 10.36
CA TYR A 100 -0.67 -2.25 10.57
C TYR A 100 0.19 -1.68 11.69
N GLY A 101 -0.19 -0.57 12.30
CA GLY A 101 0.49 0.00 13.47
C GLY A 101 0.67 1.51 13.44
N ASP A 102 1.14 2.01 14.56
CA ASP A 102 1.37 3.43 14.83
C ASP A 102 2.85 3.82 14.85
N GLY A 103 3.74 2.91 14.44
CA GLY A 103 5.20 3.12 14.45
C GLY A 103 5.86 2.91 15.83
N ALA A 104 5.12 2.57 16.87
CA ALA A 104 5.65 2.41 18.22
C ALA A 104 6.01 0.95 18.59
N ALA A 105 6.03 0.02 17.63
CA ALA A 105 6.26 -1.39 17.89
C ALA A 105 7.62 -1.66 18.55
N ALA A 106 8.70 -1.02 18.09
CA ALA A 106 10.03 -1.19 18.66
C ALA A 106 10.05 -0.79 20.14
N ARG A 107 9.45 0.35 20.49
CA ARG A 107 9.36 0.79 21.89
C ARG A 107 8.60 -0.19 22.75
N ARG A 108 7.41 -0.61 22.31
CA ARG A 108 6.60 -1.61 23.04
C ARG A 108 7.33 -2.93 23.24
N THR A 109 8.11 -3.37 22.24
CA THR A 109 8.93 -4.58 22.33
C THR A 109 10.01 -4.42 23.41
N ILE A 110 10.71 -3.30 23.44
CA ILE A 110 11.73 -3.01 24.46
C ILE A 110 11.08 -2.96 25.84
N ASP A 111 9.99 -2.23 26.00
CA ASP A 111 9.28 -2.12 27.29
C ASP A 111 8.84 -3.49 27.81
N ALA A 112 8.28 -4.33 26.95
CA ALA A 112 7.89 -5.70 27.30
C ALA A 112 9.09 -6.59 27.68
N LEU A 113 10.22 -6.44 26.99
CA LEU A 113 11.45 -7.18 27.32
C LEU A 113 12.00 -6.72 28.69
N ILE A 114 12.02 -5.43 28.95
CA ILE A 114 12.46 -4.87 30.23
C ILE A 114 11.55 -5.36 31.37
N GLU A 115 10.23 -5.33 31.16
CA GLU A 115 9.27 -5.81 32.15
C GLU A 115 9.47 -7.29 32.46
N ARG A 116 9.71 -8.10 31.43
CA ARG A 116 9.85 -9.57 31.59
C ARG A 116 11.22 -10.00 32.09
N PHE A 117 12.29 -9.36 31.64
CA PHE A 117 13.67 -9.77 31.83
C PHE A 117 14.55 -8.76 32.57
N GLY A 118 14.11 -7.52 32.73
CA GLY A 118 14.83 -6.41 33.38
C GLY A 118 14.93 -6.51 34.90
N ARG A 119 14.73 -7.68 35.48
CA ARG A 119 14.98 -7.92 36.90
C ARG A 119 16.50 -8.12 37.11
N SER A 120 17.15 -7.11 37.52
CA SER A 120 18.39 -7.22 38.27
C SER A 120 18.07 -7.38 39.74
#